data_09d0782fda6bef706a2a40c5fd8f2909
#
_entry.id   09d0782fda6bef706a2a40c5fd8f2909
#
_cell.length_a   1.000
_cell.length_b   1.000
_cell.length_c   1.000
_cell.angle_alpha   90.00
_cell.angle_beta   90.00
_cell.angle_gamma   90.00
#
_symmetry.space_group_name_H-M   'P 1'
#
loop_
_entity.id
_entity.type
_entity.pdbx_description
1 polymer ?
#
loop_
_entity_poly.entity_id
_entity_poly.type
_entity_poly.pdbx_seq_one_letter_code
_entity_poly.pdbx_strand_id
1 'polypeptide(L)'
;MKRYIIRSVKYFLYLIIIMTLLLAILVLLGLAEADPAEIFVGGYSSYWKIGLAFLALAAIYPRFGYSKNEIISGVELKPLILSVMDSRGYKLRSEEGDTMVFIKRSPLDRALRMWEDAISFTKTEAGYDIEGHPKEMVRCRSAILNVSSEE
;
A
#
# COMPACT_ATOMS: atom_id res chain seq x y z
N MET A 1 14.07 2.09 -11.63
CA MET A 1 13.22 1.47 -12.65
C MET A 1 12.68 0.10 -12.26
N LYS A 2 13.48 -0.88 -11.81
CA LYS A 2 12.98 -2.23 -11.41
C LYS A 2 11.81 -2.21 -10.41
N ARG A 3 11.89 -1.40 -9.35
CA ARG A 3 10.81 -1.29 -8.34
C ARG A 3 9.49 -0.78 -8.93
N TYR A 4 9.55 0.17 -9.86
CA TYR A 4 8.36 0.71 -10.53
C TYR A 4 7.66 -0.37 -11.37
N ILE A 5 8.42 -1.09 -12.21
CA ILE A 5 7.89 -2.15 -13.07
C ILE A 5 7.25 -3.27 -12.22
N ILE A 6 7.94 -3.73 -11.18
CA ILE A 6 7.41 -4.77 -10.28
C ILE A 6 6.08 -4.33 -9.66
N ARG A 7 5.97 -3.07 -9.26
CA ARG A 7 4.73 -2.51 -8.71
C ARG A 7 3.63 -2.45 -9.76
N SER A 8 3.92 -1.96 -10.97
CA SER A 8 2.95 -1.92 -12.06
C SER A 8 2.41 -3.30 -12.41
N VAL A 9 3.28 -4.31 -12.53
CA VAL A 9 2.85 -5.70 -12.79
C VAL A 9 1.99 -6.23 -11.65
N LYS A 10 2.37 -5.96 -10.41
CA LYS A 10 1.62 -6.38 -9.23
C LYS A 10 0.21 -5.76 -9.19
N TYR A 11 0.08 -4.47 -9.48
CA TYR A 11 -1.23 -3.80 -9.58
C TYR A 11 -2.07 -4.35 -10.72
N PHE A 12 -1.47 -4.59 -11.87
CA PHE A 12 -2.16 -5.19 -13.00
C PHE A 12 -2.76 -6.57 -12.64
N LEU A 13 -1.97 -7.45 -12.03
CA LEU A 13 -2.45 -8.75 -11.56
C LEU A 13 -3.57 -8.62 -10.52
N TYR A 14 -3.45 -7.65 -9.61
CA TYR A 14 -4.47 -7.39 -8.61
C TYR A 14 -5.79 -6.95 -9.23
N LEU A 15 -5.76 -6.07 -10.22
CA LEU A 15 -6.95 -5.64 -10.96
C LEU A 15 -7.63 -6.81 -11.66
N ILE A 16 -6.86 -7.70 -12.29
CA ILE A 16 -7.40 -8.91 -12.92
C ILE A 16 -8.07 -9.81 -11.88
N ILE A 17 -7.41 -10.08 -10.74
CA ILE A 17 -7.93 -10.92 -9.68
C ILE A 17 -9.24 -10.34 -9.12
N ILE A 18 -9.27 -9.05 -8.80
CA ILE A 18 -10.47 -8.38 -8.27
C ILE A 18 -11.60 -8.45 -9.28
N MET A 19 -11.33 -8.17 -10.55
CA MET A 19 -12.34 -8.23 -11.59
C MET A 19 -12.89 -9.63 -11.79
N THR A 20 -12.02 -10.65 -11.81
CA THR A 20 -12.44 -12.05 -11.93
C THR A 20 -13.31 -12.46 -10.73
N LEU A 21 -12.91 -12.06 -9.51
CA LEU A 21 -13.69 -12.33 -8.30
C LEU A 21 -15.07 -11.65 -8.36
N LEU A 22 -15.12 -10.38 -8.78
CA LEU A 22 -16.37 -9.64 -8.93
C LEU A 22 -17.30 -10.32 -9.93
N LEU A 23 -16.79 -10.72 -11.10
CA LEU A 23 -17.56 -11.41 -12.11
C LEU A 23 -18.06 -12.78 -11.59
N ALA A 24 -17.24 -13.54 -10.89
CA ALA A 24 -17.65 -14.79 -10.28
C ALA A 24 -18.80 -14.59 -9.29
N ILE A 25 -18.75 -13.53 -8.47
CA ILE A 25 -19.85 -13.20 -7.54
C ILE A 25 -21.12 -12.83 -8.32
N LEU A 26 -21.03 -12.03 -9.39
CA LEU A 26 -22.19 -11.66 -10.20
C LEU A 26 -22.85 -12.85 -10.86
N VAL A 27 -22.05 -13.79 -11.37
CA VAL A 27 -22.57 -15.05 -11.94
C VAL A 27 -23.23 -15.91 -10.87
N LEU A 28 -22.63 -16.05 -9.69
CA LEU A 28 -23.20 -16.80 -8.56
C LEU A 28 -24.55 -16.22 -8.08
N LEU A 29 -24.70 -14.88 -8.16
CA LEU A 29 -25.94 -14.20 -7.81
C LEU A 29 -26.98 -14.24 -8.94
N GLY A 30 -26.67 -14.82 -10.09
CA GLY A 30 -27.55 -14.84 -11.27
C GLY A 30 -27.74 -13.48 -11.94
N LEU A 31 -26.83 -12.52 -11.67
CA LEU A 31 -26.85 -11.16 -12.21
C LEU A 31 -26.05 -11.01 -13.50
N ALA A 32 -25.28 -12.02 -13.87
CA ALA A 32 -24.50 -12.08 -15.09
C ALA A 32 -24.54 -13.49 -15.67
N GLU A 33 -24.47 -13.56 -17.00
CA GLU A 33 -24.35 -14.83 -17.70
C GLU A 33 -23.03 -15.53 -17.39
N ALA A 34 -23.04 -16.85 -17.34
CA ALA A 34 -21.82 -17.63 -17.11
C ALA A 34 -20.94 -17.73 -18.36
N ASP A 35 -21.49 -17.43 -19.54
CA ASP A 35 -20.74 -17.44 -20.80
C ASP A 35 -19.84 -16.19 -20.88
N PRO A 36 -18.51 -16.37 -20.96
CA PRO A 36 -17.58 -15.25 -21.12
C PRO A 36 -17.87 -14.35 -22.32
N ALA A 37 -18.49 -14.85 -23.38
CA ALA A 37 -18.85 -14.06 -24.55
C ALA A 37 -20.01 -13.08 -24.28
N GLU A 38 -20.85 -13.38 -23.31
CA GLU A 38 -22.06 -12.59 -23.00
C GLU A 38 -21.88 -11.63 -21.83
N ILE A 39 -20.84 -11.81 -21.02
CA ILE A 39 -20.55 -10.96 -19.84
C ILE A 39 -20.39 -9.48 -20.25
N PHE A 40 -19.82 -9.20 -21.40
CA PHE A 40 -19.57 -7.83 -21.85
C PHE A 40 -20.24 -7.57 -23.20
N VAL A 41 -20.82 -6.38 -23.33
CA VAL A 41 -21.28 -5.85 -24.61
C VAL A 41 -20.11 -5.82 -25.60
N GLY A 42 -20.21 -6.57 -26.69
CA GLY A 42 -19.13 -6.74 -27.66
C GLY A 42 -18.31 -8.03 -27.52
N GLY A 43 -18.71 -8.94 -26.61
CA GLY A 43 -18.14 -10.27 -26.46
C GLY A 43 -16.64 -10.26 -26.20
N TYR A 44 -15.92 -11.21 -26.77
CA TYR A 44 -14.47 -11.36 -26.61
C TYR A 44 -13.67 -10.13 -27.00
N SER A 45 -14.18 -9.27 -27.90
CA SER A 45 -13.49 -8.04 -28.30
C SER A 45 -13.40 -7.00 -27.20
N SER A 46 -14.17 -7.12 -26.13
CA SER A 46 -14.14 -6.20 -24.99
C SER A 46 -13.03 -6.53 -23.98
N TYR A 47 -12.60 -7.80 -23.91
CA TYR A 47 -11.56 -8.22 -22.95
C TYR A 47 -10.21 -7.53 -23.18
N TRP A 48 -9.77 -7.38 -24.43
CA TRP A 48 -8.51 -6.70 -24.71
C TRP A 48 -8.56 -5.21 -24.39
N LYS A 49 -9.72 -4.57 -24.57
CA LYS A 49 -9.93 -3.14 -24.22
C LYS A 49 -9.84 -2.94 -22.71
N ILE A 50 -10.45 -3.85 -21.93
CA ILE A 50 -10.37 -3.86 -20.46
C ILE A 50 -8.94 -4.14 -20.01
N GLY A 51 -8.28 -5.11 -20.64
CA GLY A 51 -6.87 -5.41 -20.35
C GLY A 51 -5.97 -4.19 -20.59
N LEU A 52 -6.21 -3.45 -21.66
CA LEU A 52 -5.47 -2.24 -22.00
C LEU A 52 -5.74 -1.09 -21.01
N ALA A 53 -7.00 -0.94 -20.57
CA ALA A 53 -7.37 0.01 -19.52
C ALA A 53 -6.69 -0.34 -18.18
N PHE A 54 -6.65 -1.61 -17.82
CA PHE A 54 -5.96 -2.06 -16.60
C PHE A 54 -4.45 -1.85 -16.68
N LEU A 55 -3.86 -2.06 -17.86
CA LEU A 55 -2.44 -1.78 -18.08
C LEU A 55 -2.13 -0.30 -17.90
N ALA A 56 -2.96 0.58 -18.47
CA ALA A 56 -2.82 2.02 -18.30
C ALA A 56 -2.94 2.45 -16.83
N LEU A 57 -3.95 1.96 -16.12
CA LEU A 57 -4.13 2.22 -14.69
C LEU A 57 -2.93 1.71 -13.87
N ALA A 58 -2.46 0.50 -14.13
CA ALA A 58 -1.31 -0.08 -13.46
C ALA A 58 0.00 0.66 -13.74
N ALA A 59 0.13 1.30 -14.90
CA ALA A 59 1.27 2.14 -15.21
C ALA A 59 1.25 3.49 -14.47
N ILE A 60 0.07 4.06 -14.23
CA ILE A 60 -0.07 5.36 -13.55
C ILE A 60 0.04 5.22 -12.03
N TYR A 61 -0.53 4.16 -11.47
CA TYR A 61 -0.72 3.99 -10.02
C TYR A 61 0.57 4.05 -9.18
N PRO A 62 1.71 3.42 -9.56
CA PRO A 62 2.93 3.46 -8.74
C PRO A 62 3.49 4.87 -8.50
N ARG A 63 3.10 5.84 -9.34
CA ARG A 63 3.55 7.22 -9.23
C ARG A 63 2.98 7.92 -7.98
N PHE A 64 1.83 7.47 -7.48
CA PHE A 64 1.14 8.07 -6.35
C PHE A 64 1.41 7.38 -4.99
N GLY A 65 2.18 6.31 -4.98
CA GLY A 65 2.22 5.36 -3.88
C GLY A 65 3.30 5.55 -2.81
N TYR A 66 4.24 6.50 -2.95
CA TYR A 66 5.31 6.68 -1.95
C TYR A 66 5.67 8.14 -1.76
N SER A 67 5.78 8.53 -0.50
CA SER A 67 6.22 9.86 -0.09
C SER A 67 7.30 9.73 0.97
N LYS A 68 8.17 10.73 1.03
CA LYS A 68 9.16 10.92 2.10
C LYS A 68 8.82 12.18 2.87
N ASN A 69 8.96 12.12 4.19
CA ASN A 69 8.88 13.29 5.07
C ASN A 69 9.89 13.15 6.19
N GLU A 70 10.32 14.27 6.74
CA GLU A 70 11.20 14.33 7.88
C GLU A 70 10.41 14.59 9.17
N ILE A 71 10.83 13.94 10.26
CA ILE A 71 10.46 14.30 11.62
C ILE A 71 11.71 14.87 12.28
N ILE A 72 11.73 16.16 12.47
CA ILE A 72 12.80 16.84 13.18
C ILE A 72 12.41 16.88 14.67
N SER A 73 13.29 16.37 15.53
CA SER A 73 13.12 16.48 16.98
C SER A 73 14.49 16.41 17.67
N GLY A 74 14.64 17.20 18.70
CA GLY A 74 15.81 17.16 19.58
C GLY A 74 15.78 16.06 20.65
N VAL A 75 14.77 15.19 20.63
CA VAL A 75 14.53 14.12 21.63
C VAL A 75 14.80 12.75 21.00
N GLU A 76 15.15 11.77 21.82
CA GLU A 76 15.33 10.39 21.36
C GLU A 76 13.97 9.74 20.99
N LEU A 77 13.62 9.84 19.70
CA LEU A 77 12.31 9.41 19.15
C LEU A 77 12.12 7.89 19.04
N LYS A 78 13.18 7.10 19.17
CA LYS A 78 13.10 5.65 18.92
C LYS A 78 12.05 4.93 19.80
N PRO A 79 12.04 5.08 21.14
CA PRO A 79 11.04 4.43 21.96
C PRO A 79 9.63 4.90 21.65
N LEU A 80 9.46 6.19 21.33
CA LEU A 80 8.19 6.78 20.95
C LEU A 80 7.68 6.22 19.62
N ILE A 81 8.55 6.12 18.61
CA ILE A 81 8.21 5.50 17.31
C ILE A 81 7.73 4.06 17.52
N LEU A 82 8.45 3.26 18.32
CA LEU A 82 8.07 1.88 18.62
C LEU A 82 6.68 1.80 19.28
N SER A 83 6.41 2.63 20.29
CA SER A 83 5.13 2.69 20.97
C SER A 83 3.99 3.10 20.07
N VAL A 84 4.16 4.17 19.27
CA VAL A 84 3.14 4.66 18.34
C VAL A 84 2.86 3.64 17.24
N MET A 85 3.89 2.99 16.70
CA MET A 85 3.71 1.98 15.64
C MET A 85 3.01 0.74 16.19
N ASP A 86 3.33 0.31 17.43
CA ASP A 86 2.66 -0.79 18.08
C ASP A 86 1.17 -0.51 18.32
N SER A 87 0.83 0.65 18.88
CA SER A 87 -0.56 1.07 19.09
C SER A 87 -1.39 1.15 17.82
N ARG A 88 -0.74 1.39 16.67
CA ARG A 88 -1.38 1.43 15.34
C ARG A 88 -1.45 0.09 14.62
N GLY A 89 -1.11 -1.00 15.29
CA GLY A 89 -1.17 -2.35 14.74
C GLY A 89 -0.07 -2.65 13.72
N TYR A 90 1.06 -1.98 13.84
CA TYR A 90 2.28 -2.33 13.12
C TYR A 90 3.18 -3.22 14.00
N LYS A 91 4.05 -3.97 13.35
CA LYS A 91 5.14 -4.71 13.99
C LYS A 91 6.46 -4.37 13.32
N LEU A 92 7.52 -4.33 14.08
CA LEU A 92 8.88 -4.21 13.55
C LEU A 92 9.19 -5.46 12.72
N ARG A 93 9.60 -5.27 11.48
CA ARG A 93 10.00 -6.33 10.56
C ARG A 93 11.50 -6.53 10.56
N SER A 94 12.24 -5.44 10.44
CA SER A 94 13.69 -5.43 10.48
C SER A 94 14.19 -4.12 11.04
N GLU A 95 15.37 -4.20 11.66
CA GLU A 95 16.16 -3.06 12.10
C GLU A 95 17.57 -3.29 11.56
N GLU A 96 18.01 -2.48 10.62
CA GLU A 96 19.31 -2.58 9.96
C GLU A 96 20.01 -1.22 10.03
N GLY A 97 21.06 -1.14 10.86
CA GLY A 97 21.76 0.11 11.12
C GLY A 97 20.80 1.18 11.66
N ASP A 98 20.71 2.30 10.94
CA ASP A 98 19.85 3.45 11.32
C ASP A 98 18.41 3.35 10.77
N THR A 99 18.03 2.25 10.15
CA THR A 99 16.72 2.09 9.51
C THR A 99 15.88 1.02 10.20
N MET A 100 14.68 1.42 10.64
CA MET A 100 13.64 0.54 11.16
C MET A 100 12.53 0.40 10.12
N VAL A 101 12.11 -0.84 9.82
CA VAL A 101 11.02 -1.13 8.89
C VAL A 101 9.86 -1.77 9.63
N PHE A 102 8.69 -1.17 9.53
CA PHE A 102 7.45 -1.63 10.14
C PHE A 102 6.48 -2.13 9.08
N ILE A 103 5.72 -3.18 9.40
CA ILE A 103 4.66 -3.73 8.57
C ILE A 103 3.40 -3.94 9.40
N LYS A 104 2.21 -3.97 8.76
CA LYS A 104 0.96 -4.29 9.45
C LYS A 104 0.99 -5.69 10.05
N ARG A 105 0.42 -5.85 11.26
CA ARG A 105 0.28 -7.16 11.92
C ARG A 105 -0.71 -8.06 11.20
N SER A 106 -1.84 -7.49 10.81
CA SER A 106 -2.92 -8.21 10.14
C SER A 106 -2.52 -8.65 8.73
N PRO A 107 -2.55 -9.95 8.41
CA PRO A 107 -2.27 -10.42 7.06
C PRO A 107 -3.35 -9.97 6.06
N LEU A 108 -4.60 -9.79 6.51
CA LEU A 108 -5.69 -9.28 5.68
C LEU A 108 -5.46 -7.81 5.29
N ASP A 109 -5.06 -6.95 6.24
CA ASP A 109 -4.73 -5.55 5.93
C ASP A 109 -3.55 -5.46 4.97
N ARG A 110 -2.57 -6.36 5.10
CA ARG A 110 -1.44 -6.44 4.18
C ARG A 110 -1.86 -6.88 2.78
N ALA A 111 -2.75 -7.87 2.68
CA ALA A 111 -3.29 -8.32 1.41
C ALA A 111 -4.10 -7.21 0.73
N LEU A 112 -5.01 -6.54 1.46
CA LEU A 112 -5.78 -5.41 0.94
C LEU A 112 -4.91 -4.23 0.47
N ARG A 113 -3.70 -4.09 1.03
CA ARG A 113 -2.70 -3.09 0.62
C ARG A 113 -1.67 -3.64 -0.35
N MET A 114 -1.92 -4.80 -0.93
CA MET A 114 -1.02 -5.45 -1.89
C MET A 114 0.41 -5.65 -1.34
N TRP A 115 0.55 -5.90 -0.01
CA TRP A 115 1.84 -5.96 0.70
C TRP A 115 2.72 -4.70 0.53
N GLU A 116 2.09 -3.54 0.27
CA GLU A 116 2.74 -2.23 0.25
C GLU A 116 2.43 -1.43 1.51
N ASP A 117 2.41 -2.11 2.64
CA ASP A 117 2.11 -1.60 3.97
C ASP A 117 3.37 -1.19 4.76
N ALA A 118 4.55 -1.36 4.18
CA ALA A 118 5.79 -1.05 4.86
C ALA A 118 5.96 0.47 5.07
N ILE A 119 6.36 0.83 6.31
CA ILE A 119 6.79 2.18 6.67
C ILE A 119 8.20 2.05 7.22
N SER A 120 9.14 2.79 6.67
CA SER A 120 10.51 2.85 7.15
C SER A 120 10.81 4.17 7.84
N PHE A 121 11.56 4.09 8.93
CA PHE A 121 12.12 5.22 9.66
C PHE A 121 13.64 5.11 9.60
N THR A 122 14.28 6.08 9.01
CA THR A 122 15.74 6.15 8.92
C THR A 122 16.25 7.29 9.78
N LYS A 123 17.13 6.98 10.73
CA LYS A 123 17.74 7.98 11.60
C LYS A 123 18.62 8.92 10.78
N THR A 124 18.48 10.20 11.02
CA THR A 124 19.28 11.28 10.42
C THR A 124 19.88 12.14 11.52
N GLU A 125 20.77 13.04 11.18
CA GLU A 125 21.37 13.99 12.15
C GLU A 125 20.32 14.90 12.81
N ALA A 126 19.21 15.19 12.10
CA ALA A 126 18.16 16.09 12.55
C ALA A 126 16.94 15.38 13.16
N GLY A 127 16.88 14.03 13.09
CA GLY A 127 15.72 13.27 13.56
C GLY A 127 15.53 11.96 12.80
N TYR A 128 14.35 11.75 12.21
CA TYR A 128 14.04 10.56 11.42
C TYR A 128 13.37 10.93 10.10
N ASP A 129 13.83 10.30 9.02
CA ASP A 129 13.13 10.26 7.74
C ASP A 129 12.08 9.16 7.78
N ILE A 130 10.84 9.50 7.43
CA ILE A 130 9.76 8.53 7.25
C ILE A 130 9.54 8.33 5.77
N GLU A 131 9.54 7.08 5.33
CA GLU A 131 9.18 6.69 3.97
C GLU A 131 8.06 5.65 4.00
N GLY A 132 6.98 5.88 3.25
CA GLY A 132 5.85 4.96 3.20
C GLY A 132 4.68 5.48 2.38
N HIS A 133 3.52 4.83 2.53
CA HIS A 133 2.29 5.29 1.88
C HIS A 133 1.86 6.65 2.47
N PRO A 134 1.59 7.68 1.64
CA PRO A 134 1.37 9.06 2.09
C PRO A 134 0.36 9.20 3.24
N LYS A 135 -0.79 8.55 3.11
CA LYS A 135 -1.88 8.61 4.11
C LYS A 135 -1.48 8.06 5.47
N GLU A 136 -0.77 6.93 5.49
CA GLU A 136 -0.33 6.30 6.74
C GLU A 136 0.84 7.07 7.35
N MET A 137 1.74 7.54 6.52
CA MET A 137 2.90 8.32 6.93
C MET A 137 2.48 9.62 7.63
N VAL A 138 1.53 10.39 7.06
CA VAL A 138 0.99 11.61 7.69
C VAL A 138 0.36 11.28 9.05
N ARG A 139 -0.40 10.18 9.14
CA ARG A 139 -1.02 9.73 10.40
C ARG A 139 0.01 9.32 11.45
N CYS A 140 1.05 8.60 11.06
CA CYS A 140 2.12 8.20 11.98
C CYS A 140 2.92 9.42 12.45
N ARG A 141 3.28 10.32 11.52
CA ARG A 141 3.98 11.56 11.85
C ARG A 141 3.20 12.42 12.83
N SER A 142 1.92 12.66 12.57
CA SER A 142 1.07 13.47 13.46
C SER A 142 0.96 12.85 14.86
N ALA A 143 0.85 11.51 14.95
CA ALA A 143 0.79 10.85 16.24
C ALA A 143 2.10 10.95 17.02
N ILE A 144 3.25 10.82 16.35
CA ILE A 144 4.57 10.96 16.98
C ILE A 144 4.76 12.40 17.49
N LEU A 145 4.41 13.40 16.67
CA LEU A 145 4.55 14.81 17.05
C LEU A 145 3.62 15.21 18.19
N ASN A 146 2.39 14.69 18.24
CA ASN A 146 1.46 14.98 19.32
C ASN A 146 1.96 14.44 20.66
N VAL A 147 2.47 13.21 20.70
CA VAL A 147 3.00 12.63 21.93
C VAL A 147 4.30 13.32 22.35
N SER A 148 5.16 13.70 21.40
CA SER A 148 6.40 14.44 21.70
C SER A 148 6.18 15.88 22.17
N SER A 149 4.98 16.45 22.00
CA SER A 149 4.63 17.78 22.49
C SER A 149 4.00 17.79 23.89
N GLU A 150 3.62 16.61 24.39
CA GLU A 150 3.03 16.42 25.73
C GLU A 150 4.07 16.06 26.80
N GLU A 151 5.31 15.75 26.42
CA GLU A 151 6.47 15.55 27.29
C GLU A 151 7.33 16.82 27.39
#